data_b7631f3c13647fa7a0bc6bc9e1c19bfc
#
_entry.id   b7631f3c13647fa7a0bc6bc9e1c19bfc
#
_cell.length_a   1.000
_cell.length_b   1.000
_cell.length_c   1.000
_cell.angle_alpha   90.00
_cell.angle_beta   90.00
_cell.angle_gamma   90.00
#
_symmetry.space_group_name_H-M   'P 1'
#
loop_
_entity.id
_entity.type
_entity.pdbx_description
1 polymer ?
#
loop_
_entity_poly.entity_id
_entity_poly.type
_entity_poly.pdbx_seq_one_letter_code
_entity_poly.pdbx_strand_id
1 'polypeptide(L)'
;MAKGKDILQHPYIKVGRLKMNVAKAAHLKCADIVVSQNYLKHIEKKHSTELKTLGIDSYSYVKLIVDNYNQIRQGSDDSVLLVIFRDGNHHDVAAIKLTYITSKDVWEVKTAQPRNSKDVLKRKLLW
;
A
#
# COMPACT_ATOMS: atom_id res chain seq x y z
N MET A 1 -7.90 -30.66 9.17
CA MET A 1 -6.55 -30.14 9.20
C MET A 1 -6.51 -28.64 9.38
N ALA A 2 -5.96 -28.24 10.48
CA ALA A 2 -5.81 -26.81 10.76
C ALA A 2 -4.97 -26.10 9.70
N LYS A 3 -3.96 -26.76 9.20
CA LYS A 3 -3.04 -26.15 8.22
C LYS A 3 -3.73 -25.73 6.93
N GLY A 4 -4.63 -26.55 6.42
CA GLY A 4 -5.37 -26.20 5.22
C GLY A 4 -6.25 -24.98 5.47
N LYS A 5 -6.88 -24.94 6.63
CA LYS A 5 -7.70 -23.80 7.00
C LYS A 5 -6.87 -22.54 7.16
N ASP A 6 -5.70 -22.65 7.78
CA ASP A 6 -4.83 -21.49 7.99
C ASP A 6 -4.40 -20.89 6.66
N ILE A 7 -4.04 -21.72 5.71
CA ILE A 7 -3.66 -21.24 4.38
C ILE A 7 -4.83 -20.52 3.72
N LEU A 8 -6.04 -21.03 3.87
CA LEU A 8 -7.23 -20.43 3.29
C LEU A 8 -7.67 -19.19 4.05
N GLN A 9 -7.49 -19.20 5.38
CA GLN A 9 -7.91 -18.07 6.22
C GLN A 9 -6.98 -16.86 6.11
N HIS A 10 -5.72 -17.11 5.78
CA HIS A 10 -4.72 -16.04 5.75
C HIS A 10 -4.05 -15.96 4.38
N PRO A 11 -4.84 -15.67 3.34
CA PRO A 11 -4.31 -15.58 2.00
C PRO A 11 -3.57 -14.26 1.78
N TYR A 12 -2.67 -13.94 2.69
CA TYR A 12 -1.86 -12.73 2.59
C TYR A 12 -0.56 -13.01 1.87
N ILE A 13 -0.15 -12.03 1.07
CA ILE A 13 1.12 -12.07 0.35
C ILE A 13 1.98 -10.95 0.87
N LYS A 14 3.20 -11.26 1.26
CA LYS A 14 4.17 -10.25 1.64
C LYS A 14 4.63 -9.53 0.37
N VAL A 15 4.53 -8.19 0.37
CA VAL A 15 4.94 -7.37 -0.76
C VAL A 15 6.18 -6.52 -0.46
N GLY A 16 6.59 -6.47 0.81
CA GLY A 16 7.78 -5.73 1.20
C GLY A 16 7.83 -5.56 2.71
N ARG A 17 8.62 -4.59 3.14
CA ARG A 17 8.77 -4.28 4.55
C ARG A 17 9.03 -2.79 4.69
N LEU A 18 8.42 -2.17 5.69
CA LEU A 18 8.72 -0.79 6.02
C LEU A 18 10.10 -0.77 6.67
N LYS A 19 11.07 -0.15 6.00
CA LYS A 19 12.46 -0.18 6.44
C LYS A 19 12.62 0.53 7.78
N MET A 20 13.55 0.03 8.59
CA MET A 20 13.76 0.56 9.95
C MET A 20 14.08 2.04 9.97
N ASN A 21 14.96 2.51 9.10
CA ASN A 21 15.34 3.93 9.07
C ASN A 21 14.16 4.83 8.68
N VAL A 22 13.34 4.38 7.74
CA VAL A 22 12.16 5.12 7.29
C VAL A 22 11.09 5.11 8.38
N ALA A 23 10.82 3.93 8.95
CA ALA A 23 9.83 3.79 10.01
C ALA A 23 10.20 4.66 11.22
N LYS A 24 11.46 4.66 11.60
CA LYS A 24 11.94 5.48 12.71
C LYS A 24 11.76 6.97 12.43
N ALA A 25 12.12 7.41 11.24
CA ALA A 25 11.98 8.82 10.85
C ALA A 25 10.52 9.26 10.82
N ALA A 26 9.61 8.37 10.42
CA ALA A 26 8.18 8.66 10.34
C ALA A 26 7.42 8.34 11.64
N HIS A 27 8.09 7.83 12.66
CA HIS A 27 7.48 7.39 13.92
C HIS A 27 6.47 6.27 13.71
N LEU A 28 6.81 5.31 12.88
CA LEU A 28 5.96 4.18 12.54
C LEU A 28 6.60 2.86 12.95
N LYS A 29 5.79 1.81 13.02
CA LYS A 29 6.28 0.47 13.29
C LYS A 29 7.06 -0.07 12.10
N CYS A 30 8.23 -0.65 12.36
CA CYS A 30 9.00 -1.37 11.35
C CYS A 30 8.43 -2.79 11.27
N ALA A 31 7.72 -3.09 10.20
CA ALA A 31 7.05 -4.38 10.04
C ALA A 31 6.86 -4.71 8.58
N ASP A 32 6.53 -5.97 8.32
CA ASP A 32 6.25 -6.43 6.95
C ASP A 32 5.00 -5.77 6.41
N ILE A 33 4.97 -5.57 5.10
CA ILE A 33 3.81 -5.06 4.37
C ILE A 33 3.20 -6.23 3.63
N VAL A 34 1.92 -6.47 3.86
CA VAL A 34 1.19 -7.59 3.27
C VAL A 34 -0.08 -7.11 2.58
N VAL A 35 -0.54 -7.88 1.59
CA VAL A 35 -1.79 -7.62 0.90
C VAL A 35 -2.57 -8.92 0.79
N SER A 36 -3.89 -8.86 0.98
CA SER A 36 -4.73 -10.05 0.83
C SER A 36 -4.98 -10.37 -0.64
N GLN A 37 -5.12 -11.66 -0.94
CA GLN A 37 -5.48 -12.09 -2.29
C GLN A 37 -6.83 -11.53 -2.70
N ASN A 38 -7.77 -11.43 -1.76
CA ASN A 38 -9.08 -10.84 -2.04
C ASN A 38 -8.97 -9.39 -2.47
N TYR A 39 -8.09 -8.63 -1.83
CA TYR A 39 -7.90 -7.24 -2.20
C TYR A 39 -7.23 -7.11 -3.58
N LEU A 40 -6.28 -8.00 -3.90
CA LEU A 40 -5.68 -8.01 -5.23
C LEU A 40 -6.73 -8.26 -6.32
N LYS A 41 -7.66 -9.19 -6.08
CA LYS A 41 -8.78 -9.42 -6.99
C LYS A 41 -9.68 -8.20 -7.12
N HIS A 42 -9.90 -7.49 -6.01
CA HIS A 42 -10.69 -6.26 -6.01
C HIS A 42 -10.03 -5.19 -6.88
N ILE A 43 -8.71 -5.03 -6.79
CA ILE A 43 -7.97 -4.09 -7.63
C ILE A 43 -8.10 -4.47 -9.11
N GLU A 44 -7.93 -5.77 -9.43
CA GLU A 44 -8.06 -6.25 -10.81
C GLU A 44 -9.42 -5.91 -11.39
N LYS A 45 -10.46 -6.04 -10.58
CA LYS A 45 -11.83 -5.78 -11.03
C LYS A 45 -12.12 -4.29 -11.15
N LYS A 46 -11.73 -3.51 -10.13
CA LYS A 46 -12.11 -2.10 -10.03
C LYS A 46 -11.23 -1.19 -10.85
N HIS A 47 -9.95 -1.53 -11.00
CA HIS A 47 -8.96 -0.69 -11.67
C HIS A 47 -8.36 -1.37 -12.89
N SER A 48 -9.15 -2.21 -13.56
CA SER A 48 -8.67 -3.00 -14.71
C SER A 48 -8.13 -2.13 -15.84
N THR A 49 -8.75 -0.97 -16.08
CA THR A 49 -8.32 -0.07 -17.14
C THR A 49 -6.94 0.50 -16.87
N GLU A 50 -6.72 0.95 -15.63
CA GLU A 50 -5.42 1.50 -15.21
C GLU A 50 -4.33 0.44 -15.28
N LEU A 51 -4.63 -0.78 -14.84
CA LEU A 51 -3.68 -1.87 -14.88
C LEU A 51 -3.31 -2.26 -16.31
N LYS A 52 -4.30 -2.31 -17.21
CA LYS A 52 -4.04 -2.59 -18.62
C LYS A 52 -3.19 -1.52 -19.26
N THR A 53 -3.45 -0.27 -18.94
CA THR A 53 -2.67 0.86 -19.46
C THR A 53 -1.21 0.75 -19.03
N LEU A 54 -0.97 0.32 -17.78
CA LEU A 54 0.38 0.13 -17.26
C LEU A 54 1.00 -1.19 -17.70
N GLY A 55 0.20 -2.15 -18.18
CA GLY A 55 0.68 -3.46 -18.59
C GLY A 55 1.13 -4.35 -17.45
N ILE A 56 0.53 -4.17 -16.27
CA ILE A 56 0.90 -4.94 -15.06
C ILE A 56 -0.35 -5.48 -14.38
N ASP A 57 -0.16 -6.47 -13.50
CA ASP A 57 -1.24 -7.00 -12.67
C ASP A 57 -1.32 -6.25 -11.33
N SER A 58 -2.31 -6.59 -10.51
CA SER A 58 -2.54 -5.92 -9.24
C SER A 58 -1.39 -6.10 -8.26
N TYR A 59 -0.83 -7.30 -8.19
CA TYR A 59 0.32 -7.56 -7.32
C TYR A 59 1.50 -6.68 -7.70
N SER A 60 1.82 -6.61 -8.99
CA SER A 60 2.92 -5.79 -9.49
C SER A 60 2.69 -4.31 -9.25
N TYR A 61 1.44 -3.87 -9.32
CA TYR A 61 1.09 -2.48 -9.04
C TYR A 61 1.36 -2.13 -7.57
N VAL A 62 0.90 -2.97 -6.65
CA VAL A 62 1.15 -2.76 -5.22
C VAL A 62 2.65 -2.82 -4.93
N LYS A 63 3.34 -3.79 -5.50
CA LYS A 63 4.79 -3.99 -5.33
C LYS A 63 5.56 -2.78 -5.84
N LEU A 64 5.16 -2.23 -6.97
CA LEU A 64 5.77 -1.03 -7.55
C LEU A 64 5.75 0.13 -6.56
N ILE A 65 4.61 0.35 -5.90
CA ILE A 65 4.47 1.44 -4.94
C ILE A 65 5.31 1.15 -3.69
N VAL A 66 5.26 -0.06 -3.18
CA VAL A 66 6.03 -0.45 -1.99
C VAL A 66 7.53 -0.31 -2.22
N ASP A 67 7.99 -0.62 -3.43
CA ASP A 67 9.42 -0.55 -3.75
C ASP A 67 9.90 0.86 -4.10
N ASN A 68 8.99 1.78 -4.47
CA ASN A 68 9.38 3.06 -5.06
C ASN A 68 8.75 4.29 -4.40
N TYR A 69 8.04 4.14 -3.30
CA TYR A 69 7.44 5.31 -2.66
C TYR A 69 8.51 6.32 -2.26
N ASN A 70 8.17 7.59 -2.39
CA ASN A 70 9.08 8.69 -2.04
C ASN A 70 8.53 9.60 -0.96
N GLN A 71 7.31 9.36 -0.50
CA GLN A 71 6.71 10.07 0.62
C GLN A 71 5.82 9.13 1.43
N ILE A 72 5.69 9.42 2.72
CA ILE A 72 4.69 8.80 3.58
C ILE A 72 3.86 9.93 4.16
N ARG A 73 2.54 9.81 4.03
CA ARG A 73 1.61 10.81 4.55
C ARG A 73 0.59 10.18 5.49
N GLN A 74 0.07 10.99 6.39
CA GLN A 74 -0.97 10.56 7.32
C GLN A 74 -2.23 10.18 6.55
N GLY A 75 -2.77 9.00 6.84
CA GLY A 75 -4.06 8.59 6.31
C GLY A 75 -5.19 8.87 7.28
N SER A 76 -6.38 8.36 6.98
CA SER A 76 -7.51 8.39 7.90
C SER A 76 -7.40 7.25 8.91
N ASP A 77 -8.00 7.42 10.10
CA ASP A 77 -8.14 6.35 11.10
C ASP A 77 -6.82 5.61 11.41
N ASP A 78 -5.78 6.37 11.73
CA ASP A 78 -4.47 5.83 12.09
C ASP A 78 -3.77 5.05 10.97
N SER A 79 -4.25 5.20 9.75
CA SER A 79 -3.57 4.63 8.60
C SER A 79 -2.50 5.58 8.08
N VAL A 80 -1.66 5.06 7.18
CA VAL A 80 -0.66 5.86 6.48
C VAL A 80 -0.76 5.61 4.99
N LEU A 81 -0.29 6.57 4.20
CA LEU A 81 -0.22 6.45 2.76
C LEU A 81 1.24 6.39 2.33
N LEU A 82 1.59 5.33 1.61
CA LEU A 82 2.85 5.30 0.86
C LEU A 82 2.57 5.89 -0.51
N VAL A 83 3.32 6.88 -0.90
CA VAL A 83 3.01 7.69 -2.07
C VAL A 83 4.20 7.75 -3.02
N ILE A 84 3.95 7.54 -4.31
CA ILE A 84 4.88 7.91 -5.36
C ILE A 84 4.41 9.25 -5.90
N PHE A 85 5.17 10.29 -5.61
CA PHE A 85 4.86 11.64 -6.04
C PHE A 85 5.80 12.00 -7.20
N ARG A 86 5.24 12.33 -8.35
CA ARG A 86 6.02 12.69 -9.54
C ARG A 86 6.04 14.18 -9.74
N ASP A 87 7.23 14.71 -9.98
CA ASP A 87 7.39 16.13 -10.23
C ASP A 87 6.68 16.56 -11.51
N GLY A 88 6.08 17.74 -11.47
CA GLY A 88 5.50 18.37 -12.64
C GLY A 88 4.20 17.76 -13.13
N ASN A 89 3.75 16.69 -12.54
CA ASN A 89 2.48 16.08 -12.93
C ASN A 89 1.54 16.04 -11.73
N HIS A 90 0.47 16.80 -11.82
CA HIS A 90 -0.47 16.99 -10.72
C HIS A 90 -1.48 15.88 -10.58
N HIS A 91 -1.57 14.99 -11.56
CA HIS A 91 -2.66 14.05 -11.64
C HIS A 91 -2.27 12.61 -11.31
N ASP A 92 -0.97 12.30 -11.38
CA ASP A 92 -0.53 10.92 -11.30
C ASP A 92 0.25 10.66 -10.03
N VAL A 93 -0.45 10.72 -8.92
CA VAL A 93 0.08 10.25 -7.65
C VAL A 93 -0.43 8.83 -7.44
N ALA A 94 0.48 7.88 -7.34
CA ALA A 94 0.11 6.52 -6.96
C ALA A 94 0.27 6.39 -5.45
N ALA A 95 -0.72 5.83 -4.79
CA ALA A 95 -0.69 5.71 -3.35
C ALA A 95 -1.32 4.40 -2.89
N ILE A 96 -0.75 3.84 -1.82
CA ILE A 96 -1.40 2.74 -1.10
C ILE A 96 -1.64 3.17 0.33
N LYS A 97 -2.80 2.78 0.85
CA LYS A 97 -3.16 2.99 2.25
C LYS A 97 -2.78 1.76 3.04
N LEU A 98 -2.02 1.95 4.11
CA LEU A 98 -1.61 0.88 5.01
C LEU A 98 -2.26 1.06 6.37
N THR A 99 -2.77 -0.03 6.91
CA THR A 99 -3.26 -0.06 8.29
C THR A 99 -2.41 -1.07 9.07
N TYR A 100 -1.93 -0.64 10.24
CA TYR A 100 -1.15 -1.55 11.08
C TYR A 100 -2.07 -2.50 11.83
N ILE A 101 -1.78 -3.79 11.74
CA ILE A 101 -2.53 -4.84 12.42
C ILE A 101 -1.73 -5.28 13.63
N THR A 102 -2.10 -4.78 14.78
CA THR A 102 -1.36 -5.01 16.03
C THR A 102 -1.18 -6.49 16.35
N SER A 103 -2.23 -7.26 16.20
CA SER A 103 -2.22 -8.69 16.55
C SER A 103 -1.26 -9.51 15.70
N LYS A 104 -0.92 -9.05 14.51
CA LYS A 104 -0.05 -9.76 13.57
C LYS A 104 1.27 -9.07 13.34
N ASP A 105 1.41 -7.85 13.83
CA ASP A 105 2.60 -7.01 13.63
C ASP A 105 2.95 -6.87 12.15
N VAL A 106 1.96 -6.50 11.36
CA VAL A 106 2.12 -6.25 9.92
C VAL A 106 1.36 -5.00 9.50
N TRP A 107 1.79 -4.40 8.39
CA TRP A 107 1.05 -3.36 7.69
C TRP A 107 0.24 -4.00 6.58
N GLU A 108 -1.07 -3.85 6.64
CA GLU A 108 -1.94 -4.42 5.61
C GLU A 108 -2.36 -3.36 4.60
N VAL A 109 -2.21 -3.67 3.32
CA VAL A 109 -2.66 -2.81 2.24
C VAL A 109 -4.19 -2.79 2.21
N LYS A 110 -4.78 -1.60 2.35
CA LYS A 110 -6.24 -1.41 2.35
C LYS A 110 -6.77 -0.78 1.08
N THR A 111 -5.98 0.07 0.43
CA THR A 111 -6.33 0.60 -0.88
C THR A 111 -5.04 0.79 -1.68
N ALA A 112 -5.16 0.66 -2.99
CA ALA A 112 -4.07 0.95 -3.91
C ALA A 112 -4.68 1.50 -5.18
N GLN A 113 -4.46 2.78 -5.45
CA GLN A 113 -5.07 3.44 -6.60
C GLN A 113 -4.37 4.75 -6.92
N PRO A 114 -4.49 5.23 -8.15
CA PRO A 114 -4.07 6.60 -8.47
C PRO A 114 -4.89 7.59 -7.65
N ARG A 115 -4.26 8.66 -7.22
CA ARG A 115 -4.93 9.71 -6.45
C ARG A 115 -4.61 11.08 -7.03
N ASN A 116 -5.50 12.02 -6.74
CA ASN A 116 -5.27 13.42 -7.07
C ASN A 116 -4.21 13.98 -6.12
N SER A 117 -3.23 14.67 -6.68
CA SER A 117 -2.15 15.25 -5.87
C SER A 117 -2.66 16.23 -4.82
N LYS A 118 -3.74 16.96 -5.10
CA LYS A 118 -4.32 17.91 -4.14
C LYS A 118 -4.81 17.20 -2.89
N ASP A 119 -5.44 16.03 -3.03
CA ASP A 119 -5.92 15.27 -1.89
C ASP A 119 -4.76 14.77 -1.03
N VAL A 120 -3.69 14.34 -1.67
CA VAL A 120 -2.50 13.84 -0.97
C VAL A 120 -1.79 14.97 -0.24
N LEU A 121 -1.65 16.13 -0.88
CA LEU A 121 -0.95 17.28 -0.30
C LEU A 121 -1.67 17.87 0.91
N LYS A 122 -2.97 17.63 1.06
CA LYS A 122 -3.72 18.05 2.24
C LYS A 122 -3.36 17.24 3.47
N ARG A 123 -2.77 16.07 3.30
CA ARG A 123 -2.46 15.17 4.40
C ARG A 123 -1.08 15.45 4.94
N LYS A 124 -0.93 15.28 6.26
CA LYS A 124 0.35 15.55 6.94
C LYS A 124 1.45 14.66 6.36
N LEU A 125 2.58 15.27 6.04
CA LEU A 125 3.78 14.56 5.60
C LEU A 125 4.47 13.95 6.82
N LEU A 126 4.70 12.64 6.77
CA LEU A 126 5.40 11.90 7.84
C LEU A 126 6.85 11.61 7.46
N TRP A 127 7.09 11.46 6.17
CA TRP A 127 8.44 11.17 5.68
C TRP A 127 8.62 11.61 4.25
#